data_873c6b37ad7059a8ba2e37b32f0f47ef
#
_entry.id   873c6b37ad7059a8ba2e37b32f0f47ef
#
_cell.length_a   1.000
_cell.length_b   1.000
_cell.length_c   1.000
_cell.angle_alpha   90.00
_cell.angle_beta   90.00
_cell.angle_gamma   90.00
#
_symmetry.space_group_name_H-M   'P 1'
#
loop_
_entity.id
_entity.type
_entity.pdbx_description
1 polymer ?
#
loop_
_entity_poly.entity_id
_entity_poly.type
_entity_poly.pdbx_seq_one_letter_code
_entity_poly.pdbx_strand_id
1 'polypeptide(L)'
;MQLLEARHLSELRFPEVSRALRALSSTYVERRSRLSEGGALSGAGKRAAFALFYGPLHYLLVHEIVTALQGAAARADTLVDLGCGTGVAGAAWARACSLVPGVPGNPAAPRIIGVDRHPWALGEAAWTYRAFELAARTRQDDATKVVLPKSPTLILAAFAMNELADAPRNALLERLVARATGGDRVLIVEPLAGFVARWWGRWRDVFVAAGGRADEWRVRVELPSIVAKLDRAAGLNHRELTGRSLWLSPS
;
A
#
# COMPACT_ATOMS: atom_id res chain seq x y z
N MET A 1 -11.41 8.97 9.29
CA MET A 1 -12.43 7.89 9.22
C MET A 1 -13.82 8.43 8.89
N GLN A 2 -14.35 9.43 9.57
CA GLN A 2 -15.71 9.96 9.33
C GLN A 2 -15.98 10.29 7.85
N LEU A 3 -15.04 10.96 7.16
CA LEU A 3 -15.18 11.26 5.72
C LEU A 3 -15.26 9.99 4.86
N LEU A 4 -14.50 8.95 5.21
CA LEU A 4 -14.51 7.69 4.50
C LEU A 4 -15.85 6.93 4.72
N GLU A 5 -16.36 6.94 5.96
CA GLU A 5 -17.67 6.39 6.29
C GLU A 5 -18.79 7.12 5.53
N ALA A 6 -18.80 8.45 5.57
CA ALA A 6 -19.78 9.26 4.83
C ALA A 6 -19.77 8.97 3.33
N ARG A 7 -18.57 8.74 2.75
CA ARG A 7 -18.41 8.41 1.32
C ARG A 7 -18.99 7.05 0.94
N HIS A 8 -18.74 6.03 1.73
CA HIS A 8 -19.04 4.64 1.35
C HIS A 8 -20.31 4.08 1.98
N LEU A 9 -20.86 4.74 3.02
CA LEU A 9 -22.11 4.35 3.67
C LEU A 9 -23.27 5.29 3.34
N SER A 10 -23.10 6.25 2.41
CA SER A 10 -24.19 7.10 1.92
C SER A 10 -25.28 6.31 1.19
N GLU A 11 -24.86 5.31 0.41
CA GLU A 11 -25.76 4.50 -0.44
C GLU A 11 -25.79 3.01 -0.05
N LEU A 12 -24.86 2.56 0.81
CA LEU A 12 -24.73 1.17 1.23
C LEU A 12 -24.97 1.05 2.74
N ARG A 13 -25.73 0.02 3.13
CA ARG A 13 -25.94 -0.29 4.53
C ARG A 13 -24.80 -1.15 5.09
N PHE A 14 -24.48 -0.98 6.37
CA PHE A 14 -23.44 -1.75 7.04
C PHE A 14 -23.51 -3.29 6.82
N PRO A 15 -24.71 -3.97 6.86
CA PRO A 15 -24.79 -5.40 6.57
C PRO A 15 -24.37 -5.78 5.16
N GLU A 16 -24.56 -4.90 4.17
CA GLU A 16 -24.17 -5.12 2.77
C GLU A 16 -22.64 -5.09 2.65
N VAL A 17 -22.01 -4.10 3.26
CA VAL A 17 -20.56 -3.97 3.30
C VAL A 17 -19.91 -5.14 4.07
N SER A 18 -20.48 -5.54 5.21
CA SER A 18 -20.00 -6.68 6.00
C SER A 18 -20.09 -8.01 5.23
N ARG A 19 -21.20 -8.23 4.49
CA ARG A 19 -21.34 -9.42 3.61
C ARG A 19 -20.31 -9.39 2.49
N ALA A 20 -20.10 -8.23 1.87
CA ALA A 20 -19.11 -8.05 0.81
C ALA A 20 -17.68 -8.25 1.34
N LEU A 21 -17.39 -7.82 2.58
CA LEU A 21 -16.11 -8.05 3.24
C LEU A 21 -15.83 -9.55 3.44
N ARG A 22 -16.80 -10.33 3.90
CA ARG A 22 -16.65 -11.80 4.02
C ARG A 22 -16.34 -12.45 2.68
N ALA A 23 -17.06 -12.06 1.61
CA ALA A 23 -16.81 -12.56 0.27
C ALA A 23 -15.44 -12.13 -0.28
N LEU A 24 -14.97 -10.94 0.07
CA LEU A 24 -13.66 -10.43 -0.34
C LEU A 24 -12.52 -11.16 0.41
N SER A 25 -12.67 -11.37 1.72
CA SER A 25 -11.71 -12.11 2.54
C SER A 25 -11.52 -13.55 2.04
N SER A 26 -12.60 -14.28 1.74
CA SER A 26 -12.49 -15.62 1.16
C SER A 26 -11.82 -15.63 -0.22
N THR A 27 -12.02 -14.58 -1.03
CA THR A 27 -11.36 -14.43 -2.33
C THR A 27 -9.85 -14.23 -2.17
N TYR A 28 -9.42 -13.45 -1.20
CA TYR A 28 -7.98 -13.26 -0.91
C TYR A 28 -7.31 -14.53 -0.38
N VAL A 29 -8.04 -15.39 0.31
CA VAL A 29 -7.51 -16.65 0.86
C VAL A 29 -7.57 -17.78 -0.18
N GLU A 30 -8.66 -17.92 -0.93
CA GLU A 30 -8.97 -19.12 -1.71
C GLU A 30 -8.82 -18.97 -3.24
N ARG A 31 -8.93 -17.77 -3.79
CA ARG A 31 -9.10 -17.56 -5.25
C ARG A 31 -8.22 -16.46 -5.82
N ARG A 32 -6.94 -16.45 -5.49
CA ARG A 32 -6.00 -15.39 -5.92
C ARG A 32 -5.78 -15.27 -7.42
N SER A 33 -5.91 -16.36 -8.18
CA SER A 33 -5.83 -16.30 -9.66
C SER A 33 -6.86 -15.36 -10.29
N ARG A 34 -7.95 -15.04 -9.59
CA ARG A 34 -8.97 -14.09 -10.04
C ARG A 34 -8.71 -12.63 -9.64
N LEU A 35 -7.69 -12.38 -8.81
CA LEU A 35 -7.33 -11.01 -8.42
C LEU A 35 -6.75 -10.24 -9.62
N SER A 36 -5.94 -10.90 -10.43
CA SER A 36 -5.35 -10.33 -11.65
C SER A 36 -6.39 -9.88 -12.69
N GLU A 37 -7.62 -10.40 -12.61
CA GLU A 37 -8.74 -10.07 -13.50
C GLU A 37 -9.61 -8.90 -12.98
N GLY A 38 -9.22 -8.21 -11.91
CA GLY A 38 -9.99 -7.10 -11.31
C GLY A 38 -11.23 -7.55 -10.52
N GLY A 39 -11.41 -8.86 -10.30
CA GLY A 39 -12.57 -9.44 -9.63
C GLY A 39 -12.73 -9.04 -8.15
N ALA A 40 -11.65 -8.60 -7.49
CA ALA A 40 -11.67 -8.13 -6.11
C ALA A 40 -12.47 -6.84 -5.94
N LEU A 41 -12.47 -5.96 -6.93
CA LEU A 41 -13.13 -4.64 -6.88
C LEU A 41 -14.43 -4.60 -7.70
N SER A 42 -15.01 -5.76 -8.02
CA SER A 42 -16.29 -5.84 -8.73
C SER A 42 -17.47 -5.49 -7.81
N GLY A 43 -18.23 -4.45 -8.17
CA GLY A 43 -19.43 -4.01 -7.46
C GLY A 43 -19.18 -3.10 -6.26
N ALA A 44 -20.18 -2.26 -5.96
CA ALA A 44 -20.09 -1.20 -4.94
C ALA A 44 -19.78 -1.76 -3.54
N GLY A 45 -20.40 -2.87 -3.14
CA GLY A 45 -20.20 -3.47 -1.82
C GLY A 45 -18.75 -3.91 -1.57
N LYS A 46 -18.09 -4.56 -2.55
CA LYS A 46 -16.69 -4.97 -2.41
C LYS A 46 -15.75 -3.76 -2.40
N ARG A 47 -16.03 -2.74 -3.19
CA ARG A 47 -15.29 -1.47 -3.20
C ARG A 47 -15.38 -0.78 -1.86
N ALA A 48 -16.58 -0.66 -1.29
CA ALA A 48 -16.79 -0.11 0.04
C ALA A 48 -16.09 -0.94 1.13
N ALA A 49 -16.19 -2.28 1.07
CA ALA A 49 -15.49 -3.17 2.00
C ALA A 49 -13.97 -3.01 1.90
N PHE A 50 -13.42 -2.90 0.70
CA PHE A 50 -12.00 -2.66 0.49
C PHE A 50 -11.56 -1.32 1.09
N ALA A 51 -12.28 -0.23 0.78
CA ALA A 51 -11.94 1.11 1.25
C ALA A 51 -12.11 1.27 2.77
N LEU A 52 -13.20 0.73 3.35
CA LEU A 52 -13.51 0.90 4.78
C LEU A 52 -12.75 -0.05 5.70
N PHE A 53 -12.27 -1.18 5.19
CA PHE A 53 -11.60 -2.20 6.00
C PHE A 53 -10.12 -2.33 5.67
N TYR A 54 -9.77 -2.76 4.45
CA TYR A 54 -8.37 -2.96 4.08
C TYR A 54 -7.59 -1.65 3.98
N GLY A 55 -8.22 -0.59 3.47
CA GLY A 55 -7.58 0.72 3.39
C GLY A 55 -6.98 1.19 4.72
N PRO A 56 -7.76 1.32 5.80
CA PRO A 56 -7.23 1.71 7.12
C PRO A 56 -6.17 0.75 7.67
N LEU A 57 -6.32 -0.57 7.49
CA LEU A 57 -5.31 -1.55 7.95
C LEU A 57 -3.98 -1.36 7.21
N HIS A 58 -4.03 -1.18 5.89
CA HIS A 58 -2.85 -0.93 5.07
C HIS A 58 -2.19 0.40 5.43
N TYR A 59 -2.98 1.46 5.66
CA TYR A 59 -2.46 2.75 6.13
C TYR A 59 -1.68 2.60 7.42
N LEU A 60 -2.30 2.00 8.44
CA LEU A 60 -1.69 1.83 9.76
C LEU A 60 -0.40 1.01 9.68
N LEU A 61 -0.43 -0.12 8.98
CA LEU A 61 0.74 -0.98 8.87
C LEU A 61 1.89 -0.29 8.12
N VAL A 62 1.62 0.36 6.98
CA VAL A 62 2.66 1.06 6.22
C VAL A 62 3.22 2.25 7.00
N HIS A 63 2.38 2.99 7.74
CA HIS A 63 2.82 4.08 8.60
C HIS A 63 3.82 3.60 9.66
N GLU A 64 3.53 2.50 10.35
CA GLU A 64 4.42 1.91 11.35
C GLU A 64 5.72 1.42 10.73
N ILE A 65 5.65 0.72 9.59
CA ILE A 65 6.84 0.25 8.85
C ILE A 65 7.74 1.43 8.46
N VAL A 66 7.18 2.46 7.85
CA VAL A 66 7.94 3.64 7.40
C VAL A 66 8.58 4.35 8.58
N THR A 67 7.87 4.47 9.69
CA THR A 67 8.39 5.09 10.92
C THR A 67 9.56 4.28 11.49
N ALA A 68 9.39 2.97 11.63
CA ALA A 68 10.42 2.08 12.17
C ALA A 68 11.66 1.97 11.27
N LEU A 69 11.50 2.03 9.96
CA LEU A 69 12.61 2.04 8.99
C LEU A 69 13.28 3.41 8.86
N GLN A 70 12.83 4.42 9.59
CA GLN A 70 13.25 5.82 9.42
C GLN A 70 13.04 6.33 7.97
N GLY A 71 12.17 5.68 7.23
CA GLY A 71 11.79 6.07 5.87
C GLY A 71 11.15 7.46 5.80
N ALA A 72 10.61 7.92 6.92
CA ALA A 72 10.10 9.29 7.10
C ALA A 72 11.19 10.37 7.01
N ALA A 73 12.43 10.05 7.39
CA ALA A 73 13.59 10.95 7.26
C ALA A 73 14.16 10.99 5.83
N ALA A 74 13.68 10.11 4.95
CA ALA A 74 14.10 10.05 3.57
C ALA A 74 13.64 11.29 2.80
N ARG A 75 14.57 12.10 2.33
CA ARG A 75 14.26 13.31 1.57
C ARG A 75 14.20 13.00 0.07
N ALA A 76 13.04 13.22 -0.51
CA ALA A 76 12.83 13.28 -1.96
C ALA A 76 11.56 14.07 -2.24
N ASP A 77 11.54 14.78 -3.37
CA ASP A 77 10.41 15.63 -3.76
C ASP A 77 9.21 14.80 -4.27
N THR A 78 9.45 13.56 -4.63
CA THR A 78 8.44 12.70 -5.26
C THR A 78 8.40 11.32 -4.61
N LEU A 79 7.18 10.84 -4.37
CA LEU A 79 6.85 9.46 -4.00
C LEU A 79 6.04 8.84 -5.14
N VAL A 80 6.52 7.73 -5.70
CA VAL A 80 5.76 6.92 -6.66
C VAL A 80 5.19 5.70 -5.94
N ASP A 81 3.86 5.57 -5.96
CA ASP A 81 3.13 4.45 -5.36
C ASP A 81 2.65 3.50 -6.47
N LEU A 82 3.35 2.38 -6.63
CA LEU A 82 3.15 1.39 -7.69
C LEU A 82 2.07 0.37 -7.28
N GLY A 83 0.95 0.34 -8.00
CA GLY A 83 -0.25 -0.40 -7.59
C GLY A 83 -0.92 0.28 -6.41
N CYS A 84 -1.14 1.59 -6.51
CA CYS A 84 -1.53 2.42 -5.37
C CYS A 84 -2.91 2.06 -4.76
N GLY A 85 -3.74 1.29 -5.44
CA GLY A 85 -5.07 0.95 -4.97
C GLY A 85 -5.86 2.20 -4.57
N THR A 86 -6.30 2.26 -3.32
CA THR A 86 -7.01 3.43 -2.76
C THR A 86 -6.08 4.55 -2.27
N GLY A 87 -4.78 4.48 -2.53
CA GLY A 87 -3.78 5.51 -2.23
C GLY A 87 -3.34 5.60 -0.77
N VAL A 88 -3.83 4.71 0.08
CA VAL A 88 -3.61 4.79 1.53
C VAL A 88 -2.15 4.53 1.93
N ALA A 89 -1.44 3.66 1.21
CA ALA A 89 -0.04 3.35 1.49
C ALA A 89 0.87 4.53 1.17
N GLY A 90 0.70 5.14 0.00
CA GLY A 90 1.40 6.38 -0.37
C GLY A 90 1.09 7.54 0.57
N ALA A 91 -0.19 7.68 0.97
CA ALA A 91 -0.60 8.67 1.95
C ALA A 91 0.07 8.45 3.33
N ALA A 92 0.18 7.19 3.78
CA ALA A 92 0.85 6.85 5.03
C ALA A 92 2.32 7.28 5.03
N TRP A 93 3.05 6.97 3.96
CA TRP A 93 4.45 7.38 3.84
C TRP A 93 4.60 8.91 3.76
N ALA A 94 3.84 9.57 2.89
CA ALA A 94 3.90 11.01 2.74
C ALA A 94 3.57 11.75 4.05
N ARG A 95 2.57 11.28 4.81
CA ARG A 95 2.23 11.83 6.13
C ARG A 95 3.34 11.59 7.16
N ALA A 96 3.95 10.42 7.18
CA ALA A 96 5.08 10.15 8.05
C ALA A 96 6.24 11.13 7.79
N CYS A 97 6.55 11.43 6.52
CA CYS A 97 7.55 12.43 6.16
C CYS A 97 7.24 13.83 6.72
N SER A 98 5.95 14.20 6.81
CA SER A 98 5.52 15.51 7.33
C SER A 98 5.57 15.61 8.85
N LEU A 99 5.72 14.50 9.56
CA LEU A 99 5.62 14.43 11.03
C LEU A 99 6.97 14.23 11.72
N VAL A 100 8.09 14.28 10.99
CA VAL A 100 9.43 14.11 11.58
C VAL A 100 9.74 15.28 12.55
N PRO A 101 9.88 15.03 13.88
CA PRO A 101 10.17 16.07 14.83
C PRO A 101 11.60 16.64 14.63
N GLY A 102 11.78 17.92 14.88
CA GLY A 102 13.11 18.53 15.05
C GLY A 102 13.82 18.97 13.77
N VAL A 103 13.15 18.93 12.62
CA VAL A 103 13.68 19.53 11.38
C VAL A 103 13.12 20.96 11.26
N PRO A 104 13.93 22.03 11.46
CA PRO A 104 13.48 23.39 11.20
C PRO A 104 12.97 23.52 9.75
N GLY A 105 11.75 24.03 9.57
CA GLY A 105 11.11 24.14 8.26
C GLY A 105 10.56 22.80 7.78
N ASN A 106 9.68 22.19 8.61
CA ASN A 106 8.96 20.92 8.35
C ASN A 106 9.00 20.52 6.87
N PRO A 107 9.78 19.50 6.45
CA PRO A 107 9.90 19.19 5.03
C PRO A 107 8.49 18.93 4.49
N ALA A 108 8.14 19.64 3.44
CA ALA A 108 6.86 19.40 2.78
C ALA A 108 6.75 17.92 2.42
N ALA A 109 5.57 17.34 2.61
CA ALA A 109 5.32 15.97 2.17
C ALA A 109 5.72 15.82 0.69
N PRO A 110 6.31 14.68 0.30
CA PRO A 110 6.65 14.45 -1.10
C PRO A 110 5.37 14.48 -1.96
N ARG A 111 5.49 14.97 -3.19
CA ARG A 111 4.40 14.88 -4.16
C ARG A 111 4.18 13.43 -4.56
N ILE A 112 2.95 12.95 -4.44
CA ILE A 112 2.62 11.55 -4.75
C ILE A 112 2.26 11.41 -6.23
N ILE A 113 2.76 10.33 -6.85
CA ILE A 113 2.28 9.82 -8.15
C ILE A 113 1.73 8.42 -7.88
N GLY A 114 0.40 8.32 -7.72
CA GLY A 114 -0.27 7.03 -7.58
C GLY A 114 -0.49 6.37 -8.93
N VAL A 115 0.02 5.16 -9.11
CA VAL A 115 -0.08 4.39 -10.37
C VAL A 115 -0.92 3.15 -10.14
N ASP A 116 -1.97 2.97 -10.91
CA ASP A 116 -2.81 1.77 -10.89
C ASP A 116 -3.45 1.52 -12.26
N ARG A 117 -3.87 0.30 -12.52
CA ARG A 117 -4.61 -0.06 -13.73
C ARG A 117 -6.10 0.18 -13.61
N HIS A 118 -6.63 0.13 -12.38
CA HIS A 118 -8.07 0.13 -12.12
C HIS A 118 -8.61 1.57 -11.96
N PRO A 119 -9.51 2.06 -12.84
CA PRO A 119 -9.99 3.46 -12.79
C PRO A 119 -10.66 3.84 -11.46
N TRP A 120 -11.44 2.92 -10.88
CA TRP A 120 -12.07 3.17 -9.58
C TRP A 120 -11.00 3.35 -8.48
N ALA A 121 -9.96 2.52 -8.45
CA ALA A 121 -8.87 2.65 -7.48
C ALA A 121 -8.20 4.01 -7.58
N LEU A 122 -7.91 4.48 -8.79
CA LEU A 122 -7.35 5.82 -9.02
C LEU A 122 -8.26 6.95 -8.55
N GLY A 123 -9.57 6.81 -8.73
CA GLY A 123 -10.57 7.77 -8.19
C GLY A 123 -10.56 7.81 -6.66
N GLU A 124 -10.46 6.64 -6.01
CA GLU A 124 -10.33 6.54 -4.55
C GLU A 124 -8.98 7.09 -4.07
N ALA A 125 -7.88 6.77 -4.75
CA ALA A 125 -6.57 7.31 -4.41
C ALA A 125 -6.56 8.85 -4.48
N ALA A 126 -7.10 9.42 -5.56
CA ALA A 126 -7.20 10.86 -5.70
C ALA A 126 -8.05 11.51 -4.59
N TRP A 127 -9.12 10.84 -4.17
CA TRP A 127 -9.94 11.27 -3.04
C TRP A 127 -9.15 11.17 -1.72
N THR A 128 -8.49 10.04 -1.46
CA THR A 128 -7.66 9.82 -0.27
C THR A 128 -6.59 10.89 -0.14
N TYR A 129 -5.83 11.17 -1.20
CA TYR A 129 -4.78 12.18 -1.16
C TYR A 129 -5.34 13.57 -0.85
N ARG A 130 -6.48 13.96 -1.42
CA ARG A 130 -7.15 15.23 -1.09
C ARG A 130 -7.62 15.26 0.37
N ALA A 131 -8.18 14.16 0.89
CA ALA A 131 -8.65 14.08 2.27
C ALA A 131 -7.50 14.20 3.30
N PHE A 132 -6.27 13.87 2.90
CA PHE A 132 -5.04 14.05 3.67
C PHE A 132 -4.31 15.36 3.33
N GLU A 133 -4.86 16.22 2.47
CA GLU A 133 -4.26 17.48 2.01
C GLU A 133 -2.86 17.29 1.39
N LEU A 134 -2.66 16.19 0.68
CA LEU A 134 -1.40 15.83 0.04
C LEU A 134 -1.37 16.27 -1.42
N ALA A 135 -0.25 16.86 -1.84
CA ALA A 135 0.01 17.15 -3.25
C ALA A 135 0.18 15.84 -4.01
N ALA A 136 -0.75 15.52 -4.91
CA ALA A 136 -0.74 14.24 -5.60
C ALA A 136 -1.37 14.30 -6.99
N ARG A 137 -1.00 13.32 -7.81
CA ARG A 137 -1.71 12.98 -9.04
C ARG A 137 -1.83 11.47 -9.18
N THR A 138 -2.85 11.01 -9.87
CA THR A 138 -3.02 9.60 -10.24
C THR A 138 -2.73 9.39 -11.72
N ARG A 139 -2.24 8.20 -12.06
CA ARG A 139 -1.90 7.80 -13.42
C ARG A 139 -2.40 6.38 -13.67
N GLN A 140 -3.24 6.22 -14.68
CA GLN A 140 -3.65 4.89 -15.14
C GLN A 140 -2.53 4.30 -15.99
N ASP A 141 -1.80 3.34 -15.44
CA ASP A 141 -0.66 2.71 -16.11
C ASP A 141 -0.35 1.35 -15.48
N ASP A 142 0.52 0.59 -16.15
CA ASP A 142 1.10 -0.63 -15.63
C ASP A 142 2.27 -0.31 -14.70
N ALA A 143 2.16 -0.69 -13.42
CA ALA A 143 3.20 -0.49 -12.41
C ALA A 143 4.56 -1.06 -12.83
N THR A 144 4.58 -2.11 -13.65
CA THR A 144 5.82 -2.74 -14.14
C THR A 144 6.48 -2.00 -15.29
N LYS A 145 5.75 -1.11 -15.98
CA LYS A 145 6.20 -0.42 -17.21
C LYS A 145 6.25 1.09 -17.07
N VAL A 146 5.58 1.66 -16.06
CA VAL A 146 5.49 3.10 -15.87
C VAL A 146 6.87 3.76 -15.87
N VAL A 147 6.99 4.88 -16.55
CA VAL A 147 8.22 5.69 -16.56
C VAL A 147 8.31 6.39 -15.20
N LEU A 148 9.38 6.07 -14.45
CA LEU A 148 9.67 6.68 -13.16
C LEU A 148 10.34 8.06 -13.36
N PRO A 149 10.10 9.02 -12.46
CA PRO A 149 10.80 10.32 -12.47
C PRO A 149 12.31 10.15 -12.38
N LYS A 150 13.05 11.23 -12.67
CA LYS A 150 14.49 11.27 -12.38
C LYS A 150 14.73 11.22 -10.87
N SER A 151 15.79 10.54 -10.44
CA SER A 151 16.18 10.41 -9.03
C SER A 151 16.56 11.77 -8.42
N PRO A 152 16.47 11.92 -7.08
CA PRO A 152 16.03 10.93 -6.12
C PRO A 152 14.50 10.84 -6.00
N THR A 153 13.97 9.62 -5.89
CA THR A 153 12.54 9.33 -5.78
C THR A 153 12.31 8.30 -4.67
N LEU A 154 11.22 8.44 -3.91
CA LEU A 154 10.72 7.37 -3.07
C LEU A 154 9.84 6.45 -3.93
N ILE A 155 10.07 5.17 -3.91
CA ILE A 155 9.30 4.17 -4.67
C ILE A 155 8.67 3.20 -3.69
N LEU A 156 7.35 3.15 -3.69
CA LEU A 156 6.54 2.25 -2.88
C LEU A 156 5.82 1.24 -3.75
N ALA A 157 5.77 -0.01 -3.30
CA ALA A 157 4.81 -0.98 -3.79
C ALA A 157 4.28 -1.77 -2.59
N ALA A 158 3.02 -1.51 -2.21
CA ALA A 158 2.41 -2.12 -1.05
C ALA A 158 1.20 -2.98 -1.45
N PHE A 159 1.26 -4.27 -1.09
CA PHE A 159 0.19 -5.26 -1.34
C PHE A 159 -0.15 -5.47 -2.83
N ALA A 160 0.80 -5.16 -3.72
CA ALA A 160 0.59 -5.17 -5.17
C ALA A 160 1.40 -6.24 -5.91
N MET A 161 2.54 -6.67 -5.36
CA MET A 161 3.46 -7.58 -6.07
C MET A 161 2.90 -8.99 -6.25
N ASN A 162 2.02 -9.43 -5.34
CA ASN A 162 1.35 -10.72 -5.45
C ASN A 162 0.36 -10.81 -6.64
N GLU A 163 -0.08 -9.68 -7.17
CA GLU A 163 -1.01 -9.62 -8.31
C GLU A 163 -0.29 -9.70 -9.66
N LEU A 164 1.04 -9.57 -9.66
CA LEU A 164 1.85 -9.59 -10.86
C LEU A 164 2.23 -11.02 -11.26
N ALA A 165 2.19 -11.29 -12.57
CA ALA A 165 2.77 -12.51 -13.12
C ALA A 165 4.31 -12.54 -12.92
N ASP A 166 4.90 -13.72 -12.92
CA ASP A 166 6.30 -13.93 -12.56
C ASP A 166 7.28 -13.15 -13.42
N ALA A 167 7.12 -13.17 -14.74
CA ALA A 167 8.06 -12.49 -15.65
C ALA A 167 8.07 -10.96 -15.47
N PRO A 168 6.93 -10.23 -15.53
CA PRO A 168 6.93 -8.79 -15.28
C PRO A 168 7.33 -8.42 -13.85
N ARG A 169 7.01 -9.25 -12.84
CA ARG A 169 7.46 -9.05 -11.46
C ARG A 169 8.98 -9.14 -11.34
N ASN A 170 9.61 -10.12 -12.00
CA ASN A 170 11.07 -10.27 -11.98
C ASN A 170 11.78 -9.12 -12.71
N ALA A 171 11.26 -8.67 -13.85
CA ALA A 171 11.79 -7.49 -14.55
C ALA A 171 11.66 -6.21 -13.70
N LEU A 172 10.56 -6.08 -12.93
CA LEU A 172 10.40 -4.98 -11.99
C LEU A 172 11.44 -5.04 -10.87
N LEU A 173 11.77 -6.22 -10.31
CA LEU A 173 12.82 -6.38 -9.31
C LEU A 173 14.15 -5.78 -9.77
N GLU A 174 14.62 -6.20 -10.95
CA GLU A 174 15.90 -5.73 -11.51
C GLU A 174 15.90 -4.21 -11.69
N ARG A 175 14.78 -3.67 -12.18
CA ARG A 175 14.59 -2.23 -12.33
C ARG A 175 14.61 -1.47 -11.01
N LEU A 176 13.95 -1.97 -9.97
CA LEU A 176 13.90 -1.33 -8.65
C LEU A 176 15.27 -1.32 -7.97
N VAL A 177 16.03 -2.40 -8.08
CA VAL A 177 17.40 -2.47 -7.55
C VAL A 177 18.31 -1.48 -8.28
N ALA A 178 18.26 -1.43 -9.62
CA ALA A 178 19.02 -0.45 -10.40
C ALA A 178 18.67 0.99 -10.04
N ARG A 179 17.39 1.28 -9.77
CA ARG A 179 16.94 2.60 -9.30
C ARG A 179 17.49 2.95 -7.93
N ALA A 180 17.50 2.00 -6.99
CA ALA A 180 18.06 2.22 -5.66
C ALA A 180 19.58 2.49 -5.70
N THR A 181 20.31 1.77 -6.54
CA THR A 181 21.73 2.05 -6.80
C THR A 181 21.95 3.46 -7.39
N GLY A 182 20.98 3.96 -8.17
CA GLY A 182 20.95 5.31 -8.74
C GLY A 182 20.49 6.43 -7.80
N GLY A 183 20.26 6.13 -6.51
CA GLY A 183 19.91 7.14 -5.49
C GLY A 183 18.46 7.18 -5.04
N ASP A 184 17.59 6.30 -5.56
CA ASP A 184 16.22 6.16 -5.09
C ASP A 184 16.14 5.36 -3.79
N ARG A 185 15.00 5.46 -3.11
CA ARG A 185 14.66 4.59 -1.98
C ARG A 185 13.46 3.73 -2.34
N VAL A 186 13.56 2.43 -2.10
CA VAL A 186 12.54 1.46 -2.49
C VAL A 186 12.00 0.76 -1.26
N LEU A 187 10.69 0.77 -1.11
CA LEU A 187 9.96 0.03 -0.09
C LEU A 187 8.92 -0.89 -0.73
N ILE A 188 9.04 -2.17 -0.46
CA ILE A 188 8.02 -3.17 -0.81
C ILE A 188 7.37 -3.65 0.49
N VAL A 189 6.05 -3.67 0.53
CA VAL A 189 5.28 -4.19 1.67
C VAL A 189 4.31 -5.25 1.19
N GLU A 190 4.30 -6.41 1.84
CA GLU A 190 3.42 -7.53 1.50
C GLU A 190 2.88 -8.23 2.76
N PRO A 191 1.78 -8.98 2.67
CA PRO A 191 1.30 -9.79 3.77
C PRO A 191 2.34 -10.83 4.21
N LEU A 192 2.36 -11.15 5.51
CA LEU A 192 3.29 -12.13 6.09
C LEU A 192 3.03 -13.58 5.62
N ALA A 193 1.85 -13.90 5.07
CA ALA A 193 1.47 -15.24 4.63
C ALA A 193 2.42 -15.80 3.54
N GLY A 194 3.40 -16.58 3.96
CA GLY A 194 4.52 -17.05 3.14
C GLY A 194 4.14 -17.98 1.98
N PHE A 195 3.11 -18.86 2.16
CA PHE A 195 2.65 -19.78 1.11
C PHE A 195 2.11 -19.07 -0.14
N VAL A 196 1.85 -17.79 -0.03
CA VAL A 196 1.23 -16.97 -1.05
C VAL A 196 2.24 -16.31 -1.97
N ALA A 197 3.45 -16.08 -1.52
CA ALA A 197 4.45 -15.34 -2.26
C ALA A 197 5.75 -16.15 -2.38
N ARG A 198 5.74 -17.17 -3.23
CA ARG A 198 6.91 -18.00 -3.54
C ARG A 198 8.09 -17.17 -4.08
N TRP A 199 7.81 -16.02 -4.68
CA TRP A 199 8.80 -15.08 -5.20
C TRP A 199 9.58 -14.34 -4.11
N TRP A 200 9.05 -14.26 -2.88
CA TRP A 200 9.60 -13.42 -1.82
C TRP A 200 11.05 -13.76 -1.44
N GLY A 201 11.39 -15.04 -1.34
CA GLY A 201 12.75 -15.48 -1.00
C GLY A 201 13.80 -14.89 -1.95
N ARG A 202 13.54 -14.99 -3.26
CA ARG A 202 14.43 -14.41 -4.28
C ARG A 202 14.55 -12.89 -4.14
N TRP A 203 13.43 -12.19 -3.94
CA TRP A 203 13.44 -10.73 -3.79
C TRP A 203 14.19 -10.30 -2.54
N ARG A 204 13.95 -10.99 -1.41
CA ARG A 204 14.71 -10.79 -0.17
C ARG A 204 16.20 -10.91 -0.40
N ASP A 205 16.65 -12.01 -1.01
CA ASP A 205 18.06 -12.28 -1.19
C ASP A 205 18.74 -11.22 -2.09
N VAL A 206 18.06 -10.78 -3.15
CA VAL A 206 18.54 -9.72 -4.04
C VAL A 206 18.59 -8.36 -3.32
N PHE A 207 17.57 -7.99 -2.53
CA PHE A 207 17.57 -6.74 -1.77
C PHE A 207 18.69 -6.72 -0.73
N VAL A 208 18.88 -7.82 0.02
CA VAL A 208 19.93 -7.94 1.03
C VAL A 208 21.32 -7.89 0.38
N ALA A 209 21.51 -8.58 -0.74
CA ALA A 209 22.77 -8.53 -1.49
C ALA A 209 23.10 -7.13 -2.03
N ALA A 210 22.08 -6.31 -2.30
CA ALA A 210 22.23 -4.92 -2.71
C ALA A 210 22.44 -3.93 -1.52
N GLY A 211 22.61 -4.43 -0.30
CA GLY A 211 22.79 -3.59 0.91
C GLY A 211 21.50 -3.17 1.58
N GLY A 212 20.36 -3.69 1.15
CA GLY A 212 19.05 -3.47 1.78
C GLY A 212 18.77 -4.42 2.95
N ARG A 213 17.52 -4.39 3.42
CA ARG A 213 17.06 -5.24 4.51
C ARG A 213 15.69 -5.84 4.23
N ALA A 214 15.39 -6.93 4.90
CA ALA A 214 14.11 -7.59 4.88
C ALA A 214 13.62 -7.81 6.32
N ASP A 215 12.39 -7.39 6.61
CA ASP A 215 11.83 -7.43 7.95
C ASP A 215 10.43 -8.07 7.95
N GLU A 216 10.10 -8.70 9.07
CA GLU A 216 8.75 -9.14 9.41
C GLU A 216 8.19 -8.26 10.53
N TRP A 217 6.92 -7.88 10.39
CA TRP A 217 6.25 -6.92 11.24
C TRP A 217 5.06 -7.58 11.94
N ARG A 218 4.93 -7.30 13.23
CA ARG A 218 3.78 -7.63 14.06
C ARG A 218 3.48 -6.40 14.90
N VAL A 219 2.43 -5.68 14.53
CA VAL A 219 2.13 -4.36 15.07
C VAL A 219 0.77 -4.41 15.76
N ARG A 220 0.74 -4.11 17.05
CA ARG A 220 -0.50 -3.93 17.78
C ARG A 220 -0.98 -2.50 17.59
N VAL A 221 -2.18 -2.36 17.05
CA VAL A 221 -2.80 -1.06 16.80
C VAL A 221 -4.22 -1.05 17.37
N GLU A 222 -4.66 0.11 17.79
CA GLU A 222 -6.07 0.33 18.08
C GLU A 222 -6.82 0.56 16.76
N LEU A 223 -7.73 -0.36 16.43
CA LEU A 223 -8.50 -0.26 15.21
C LEU A 223 -9.55 0.85 15.31
N PRO A 224 -9.72 1.69 14.28
CA PRO A 224 -10.84 2.62 14.22
C PRO A 224 -12.18 1.91 14.40
N SER A 225 -13.15 2.58 15.02
CA SER A 225 -14.41 1.96 15.47
C SER A 225 -15.16 1.21 14.37
N ILE A 226 -15.23 1.77 13.15
CA ILE A 226 -15.88 1.11 12.01
C ILE A 226 -15.12 -0.11 11.53
N VAL A 227 -13.77 -0.06 11.53
CA VAL A 227 -12.92 -1.20 11.16
C VAL A 227 -13.12 -2.34 12.16
N ALA A 228 -13.09 -2.06 13.46
CA ALA A 228 -13.33 -3.05 14.51
C ALA A 228 -14.76 -3.65 14.45
N LYS A 229 -15.78 -2.85 14.06
CA LYS A 229 -17.13 -3.37 13.81
C LYS A 229 -17.18 -4.30 12.61
N LEU A 230 -16.55 -3.93 11.50
CA LEU A 230 -16.47 -4.75 10.28
C LEU A 230 -15.68 -6.04 10.53
N ASP A 231 -14.59 -5.96 11.28
CA ASP A 231 -13.75 -7.09 11.68
C ASP A 231 -14.60 -8.17 12.38
N ARG A 232 -15.29 -7.78 13.46
CA ARG A 232 -16.18 -8.69 14.18
C ARG A 232 -17.34 -9.22 13.33
N ALA A 233 -17.98 -8.35 12.54
CA ALA A 233 -19.11 -8.74 11.69
C ALA A 233 -18.71 -9.69 10.56
N ALA A 234 -17.46 -9.66 10.13
CA ALA A 234 -16.90 -10.58 9.14
C ALA A 234 -16.38 -11.90 9.77
N GLY A 235 -16.41 -12.04 11.10
CA GLY A 235 -15.84 -13.20 11.80
C GLY A 235 -14.32 -13.18 11.87
N LEU A 236 -13.72 -12.02 11.67
CA LEU A 236 -12.28 -11.79 11.77
C LEU A 236 -11.92 -11.35 13.21
N ASN A 237 -10.64 -11.43 13.56
CA ASN A 237 -10.15 -11.03 14.87
C ASN A 237 -8.72 -10.50 14.76
N HIS A 238 -8.56 -9.31 14.19
CA HIS A 238 -7.27 -8.66 14.05
C HIS A 238 -6.84 -8.05 15.40
N ARG A 239 -6.03 -8.79 16.15
CA ARG A 239 -5.39 -8.31 17.39
C ARG A 239 -4.08 -7.59 17.12
N GLU A 240 -3.48 -7.90 15.99
CA GLU A 240 -2.26 -7.29 15.47
C GLU A 240 -2.31 -7.24 13.94
N LEU A 241 -1.64 -6.25 13.37
CA LEU A 241 -1.40 -6.17 11.93
C LEU A 241 -0.07 -6.87 11.63
N THR A 242 -0.07 -7.71 10.61
CA THR A 242 1.14 -8.45 10.22
C THR A 242 1.51 -8.14 8.77
N GLY A 243 2.80 -8.03 8.53
CA GLY A 243 3.35 -7.82 7.21
C GLY A 243 4.83 -8.11 7.15
N ARG A 244 5.40 -7.97 5.98
CA ARG A 244 6.84 -8.03 5.74
C ARG A 244 7.23 -6.94 4.78
N SER A 245 8.48 -6.49 4.87
CA SER A 245 8.99 -5.46 3.99
C SER A 245 10.35 -5.79 3.43
N LEU A 246 10.63 -5.24 2.25
CA LEU A 246 11.97 -5.09 1.69
C LEU A 246 12.26 -3.60 1.60
N TRP A 247 13.37 -3.19 2.16
CA TRP A 247 13.81 -1.80 2.13
C TRP A 247 15.20 -1.71 1.52
N LEU A 248 15.36 -0.83 0.56
CA LEU A 248 16.64 -0.51 -0.05
C LEU A 248 16.78 1.01 -0.15
N SER A 249 17.83 1.51 0.47
CA SER A 249 18.18 2.95 0.50
C SER A 249 19.61 3.09 0.02
N PRO A 250 19.96 4.17 -0.70
CA PRO A 250 21.35 4.48 -1.00
C PRO A 250 22.18 4.53 0.28
N SER A 251 23.41 4.08 0.20
CA SER A 251 24.42 4.15 1.27
C SER A 251 24.77 5.60 1.60
#